data_0ba702530d5425467cbc7149696164b2
#
_entry.id   0ba702530d5425467cbc7149696164b2
#
_cell.length_a   1.000
_cell.length_b   1.000
_cell.length_c   1.000
_cell.angle_alpha   90.00
_cell.angle_beta   90.00
_cell.angle_gamma   90.00
#
_symmetry.space_group_name_H-M   'P 1'
#
loop_
_entity.id
_entity.type
_entity.pdbx_description
1 polymer ?
#
loop_
_entity_poly.entity_id
_entity_poly.type
_entity_poly.pdbx_seq_one_letter_code
_entity_poly.pdbx_strand_id
1 'polypeptide(L)'
;MIMENTDIKTEKEMKWYNYLACFFAGAFLTNVVPHFVNGISGNGFPTPFANPPGKGLSSPLTNVLWALFNLIIGYLLFRASKINSKRIMALIVFFIGILCMSAMLSIGFMDKAQM
;
A
#
# COMPACT_ATOMS: atom_id res chain seq x y z
N MET A 1 18.23 7.90 28.55
CA MET A 1 19.61 7.49 28.29
C MET A 1 19.94 7.74 26.83
N ILE A 2 21.07 7.22 26.39
CA ILE A 2 21.56 7.47 25.02
C ILE A 2 20.53 7.05 23.96
N MET A 3 19.96 5.84 24.10
CA MET A 3 18.98 5.34 23.15
C MET A 3 17.70 6.18 23.15
N GLU A 4 17.26 6.61 24.31
CA GLU A 4 16.09 7.46 24.44
C GLU A 4 16.30 8.82 23.77
N ASN A 5 17.47 9.41 23.97
CA ASN A 5 17.82 10.68 23.34
C ASN A 5 17.90 10.55 21.83
N THR A 6 18.41 9.42 21.35
CA THR A 6 18.49 9.15 19.91
C THR A 6 17.11 9.04 19.29
N ASP A 7 16.19 8.34 19.96
CA ASP A 7 14.81 8.20 19.47
C ASP A 7 14.12 9.56 19.38
N ILE A 8 14.24 10.39 20.40
CA ILE A 8 13.65 11.73 20.43
C ILE A 8 14.23 12.58 19.30
N LYS A 9 15.55 12.55 19.13
CA LYS A 9 16.21 13.30 18.07
C LYS A 9 15.75 12.84 16.69
N THR A 10 15.63 11.51 16.50
CA THR A 10 15.20 10.94 15.23
C THR A 10 13.77 11.36 14.89
N GLU A 11 12.87 11.37 15.88
CA GLU A 11 11.50 11.83 15.65
C GLU A 11 11.45 13.29 15.24
N LYS A 12 12.27 14.13 15.87
CA LYS A 12 12.36 15.54 15.52
C LYS A 12 12.86 15.74 14.09
N GLU A 13 13.60 14.77 13.55
CA GLU A 13 14.14 14.83 12.20
C GLU A 13 13.14 14.35 11.14
N MET A 14 11.98 13.79 11.52
CA MET A 14 10.97 13.41 10.56
C MET A 14 10.42 14.63 9.84
N LYS A 15 10.43 14.54 8.51
CA LYS A 15 9.98 15.62 7.64
C LYS A 15 8.58 15.29 7.12
N TRP A 16 7.90 16.29 6.55
CA TRP A 16 6.57 16.09 5.98
C TRP A 16 6.55 14.97 4.94
N TYR A 17 7.60 14.85 4.13
CA TYR A 17 7.65 13.80 3.11
C TYR A 17 7.81 12.40 3.72
N ASN A 18 8.35 12.28 4.94
CA ASN A 18 8.36 11.00 5.63
C ASN A 18 6.92 10.57 5.98
N TYR A 19 6.06 11.51 6.34
CA TYR A 19 4.66 11.21 6.60
C TYR A 19 3.91 10.85 5.32
N LEU A 20 4.21 11.51 4.20
CA LEU A 20 3.67 11.11 2.91
C LEU A 20 4.08 9.68 2.57
N ALA A 21 5.35 9.34 2.84
CA ALA A 21 5.83 7.97 2.62
C ALA A 21 5.09 6.98 3.51
N CYS A 22 4.77 7.33 4.76
CA CYS A 22 3.95 6.48 5.63
C CYS A 22 2.58 6.21 5.02
N PHE A 23 1.90 7.27 4.57
CA PHE A 23 0.57 7.16 3.98
C PHE A 23 0.60 6.25 2.74
N PHE A 24 1.50 6.53 1.81
CA PHE A 24 1.55 5.77 0.56
C PHE A 24 2.10 4.35 0.76
N ALA A 25 2.95 4.13 1.77
CA ALA A 25 3.34 2.77 2.12
C ALA A 25 2.12 1.94 2.50
N GLY A 26 1.25 2.50 3.34
CA GLY A 26 0.01 1.84 3.72
C GLY A 26 -0.89 1.58 2.51
N ALA A 27 -1.02 2.59 1.64
CA ALA A 27 -1.85 2.48 0.45
C ALA A 27 -1.34 1.40 -0.52
N PHE A 28 -0.05 1.42 -0.85
CA PHE A 28 0.52 0.45 -1.79
C PHE A 28 0.49 -0.96 -1.23
N LEU A 29 0.80 -1.14 0.05
CA LEU A 29 0.76 -2.46 0.67
C LEU A 29 -0.66 -3.02 0.70
N THR A 30 -1.66 -2.17 0.93
CA THR A 30 -3.06 -2.57 0.87
C THR A 30 -3.44 -3.04 -0.53
N ASN A 31 -2.98 -2.32 -1.55
CA ASN A 31 -3.31 -2.65 -2.94
C ASN A 31 -2.72 -4.00 -3.38
N VAL A 32 -1.72 -4.51 -2.68
CA VAL A 32 -1.17 -5.84 -2.95
C VAL A 32 -2.24 -6.92 -2.75
N VAL A 33 -3.08 -6.77 -1.72
CA VAL A 33 -3.95 -7.85 -1.25
C VAL A 33 -4.90 -8.38 -2.32
N PRO A 34 -5.77 -7.55 -2.94
CA PRO A 34 -6.73 -8.10 -3.89
C PRO A 34 -6.07 -8.70 -5.13
N HIS A 35 -5.00 -8.09 -5.60
CA HIS A 35 -4.31 -8.57 -6.80
C HIS A 35 -3.54 -9.86 -6.50
N PHE A 36 -2.89 -9.92 -5.36
CA PHE A 36 -2.14 -11.12 -4.98
C PHE A 36 -3.08 -12.31 -4.73
N VAL A 37 -4.13 -12.09 -3.94
CA VAL A 37 -5.08 -13.14 -3.58
C VAL A 37 -5.76 -13.69 -4.83
N ASN A 38 -6.28 -12.83 -5.68
CA ASN A 38 -6.92 -13.29 -6.92
C ASN A 38 -5.93 -13.96 -7.85
N GLY A 39 -4.74 -13.38 -8.00
CA GLY A 39 -3.74 -13.92 -8.89
C GLY A 39 -3.29 -15.31 -8.52
N ILE A 40 -2.92 -15.53 -7.26
CA ILE A 40 -2.46 -16.86 -6.84
C ILE A 40 -3.58 -17.88 -6.75
N SER A 41 -4.83 -17.41 -6.75
CA SER A 41 -6.02 -18.29 -6.77
C SER A 41 -6.45 -18.63 -8.18
N GLY A 42 -5.77 -18.13 -9.19
CA GLY A 42 -6.12 -18.40 -10.58
C GLY A 42 -7.29 -17.58 -11.10
N ASN A 43 -7.66 -16.50 -10.40
CA ASN A 43 -8.77 -15.65 -10.79
C ASN A 43 -8.28 -14.39 -11.50
N GLY A 44 -8.98 -13.99 -12.56
CA GLY A 44 -8.80 -12.68 -13.15
C GLY A 44 -9.28 -11.58 -12.22
N PHE A 45 -8.70 -10.39 -12.34
CA PHE A 45 -9.08 -9.26 -11.51
C PHE A 45 -8.64 -7.97 -12.20
N PRO A 46 -9.34 -6.85 -12.00
CA PRO A 46 -8.99 -5.61 -12.69
C PRO A 46 -7.63 -5.06 -12.28
N THR A 47 -6.89 -4.55 -13.27
CA THR A 47 -5.66 -3.79 -13.06
C THR A 47 -5.71 -2.55 -13.95
N PRO A 48 -4.76 -1.61 -13.78
CA PRO A 48 -4.68 -0.48 -14.71
C PRO A 48 -4.42 -0.89 -16.16
N PHE A 49 -3.97 -2.13 -16.38
CA PHE A 49 -3.65 -2.66 -17.71
C PHE A 49 -4.81 -3.40 -18.34
N ALA A 50 -5.93 -3.53 -17.64
CA ALA A 50 -7.12 -4.18 -18.15
C ALA A 50 -7.85 -3.30 -19.16
N ASN A 51 -8.81 -3.86 -19.88
CA ASN A 51 -9.62 -3.12 -20.84
C ASN A 51 -11.12 -3.33 -20.52
N PRO A 52 -11.82 -2.30 -20.01
CA PRO A 52 -11.29 -0.98 -19.67
C PRO A 52 -10.44 -1.00 -18.39
N PRO A 53 -9.50 -0.05 -18.28
CA PRO A 53 -8.62 -0.01 -17.11
C PRO A 53 -9.41 0.02 -15.80
N GLY A 54 -8.99 -0.81 -14.84
CA GLY A 54 -9.61 -0.85 -13.52
C GLY A 54 -10.98 -1.52 -13.46
N LYS A 55 -11.54 -1.95 -14.59
CA LYS A 55 -12.87 -2.57 -14.65
C LYS A 55 -12.87 -3.91 -15.36
N GLY A 56 -12.19 -4.02 -16.50
CA GLY A 56 -12.01 -5.29 -17.16
C GLY A 56 -11.10 -6.21 -16.35
N LEU A 57 -10.96 -7.45 -16.79
CA LEU A 57 -10.15 -8.44 -16.07
C LEU A 57 -8.78 -8.60 -16.71
N SER A 58 -7.74 -8.47 -15.90
CA SER A 58 -6.40 -8.90 -16.28
C SER A 58 -6.21 -10.35 -15.87
N SER A 59 -5.25 -11.02 -16.49
CA SER A 59 -4.97 -12.43 -16.20
C SER A 59 -4.50 -12.60 -14.75
N PRO A 60 -4.62 -13.83 -14.20
CA PRO A 60 -4.08 -14.13 -12.90
C PRO A 60 -2.60 -13.78 -12.76
N LEU A 61 -1.79 -14.13 -13.76
CA LEU A 61 -0.35 -13.83 -13.73
C LEU A 61 -0.10 -12.32 -13.72
N THR A 62 -0.82 -11.56 -14.55
CA THR A 62 -0.70 -10.09 -14.55
C THR A 62 -0.99 -9.52 -13.16
N ASN A 63 -2.00 -10.07 -12.47
CA ASN A 63 -2.33 -9.64 -11.13
C ASN A 63 -1.24 -9.96 -10.12
N VAL A 64 -0.61 -11.14 -10.21
CA VAL A 64 0.52 -11.46 -9.33
C VAL A 64 1.67 -10.48 -9.56
N LEU A 65 2.00 -10.21 -10.82
CA LEU A 65 3.09 -9.28 -11.13
C LEU A 65 2.77 -7.86 -10.67
N TRP A 66 1.54 -7.42 -10.84
CA TRP A 66 1.10 -6.12 -10.37
C TRP A 66 1.15 -6.04 -8.84
N ALA A 67 0.74 -7.11 -8.16
CA ALA A 67 0.84 -7.19 -6.70
C ALA A 67 2.30 -7.08 -6.24
N LEU A 68 3.21 -7.81 -6.88
CA LEU A 68 4.62 -7.77 -6.51
C LEU A 68 5.23 -6.40 -6.74
N PHE A 69 4.85 -5.72 -7.82
CA PHE A 69 5.30 -4.35 -8.06
C PHE A 69 4.85 -3.42 -6.94
N ASN A 70 3.57 -3.51 -6.55
CA ASN A 70 3.04 -2.72 -5.45
C ASN A 70 3.72 -3.05 -4.12
N LEU A 71 4.06 -4.32 -3.91
CA LEU A 71 4.76 -4.75 -2.70
C LEU A 71 6.14 -4.12 -2.61
N ILE A 72 6.88 -4.11 -3.72
CA ILE A 72 8.20 -3.50 -3.76
C ILE A 72 8.11 -2.00 -3.47
N ILE A 73 7.20 -1.29 -4.15
CA ILE A 73 7.01 0.13 -3.93
C ILE A 73 6.61 0.40 -2.48
N GLY A 74 5.65 -0.38 -1.96
CA GLY A 74 5.19 -0.24 -0.57
C GLY A 74 6.32 -0.47 0.42
N TYR A 75 7.15 -1.46 0.19
CA TYR A 75 8.30 -1.75 1.05
C TYR A 75 9.32 -0.60 1.04
N LEU A 76 9.65 -0.10 -0.15
CA LEU A 76 10.59 1.02 -0.26
C LEU A 76 10.06 2.27 0.42
N LEU A 77 8.77 2.55 0.26
CA LEU A 77 8.14 3.68 0.93
C LEU A 77 8.12 3.49 2.45
N PHE A 78 7.85 2.26 2.90
CA PHE A 78 7.87 1.96 4.32
C PHE A 78 9.26 2.23 4.92
N ARG A 79 10.31 1.82 4.23
CA ARG A 79 11.67 2.10 4.68
C ARG A 79 11.98 3.60 4.64
N ALA A 80 11.60 4.28 3.58
CA ALA A 80 11.84 5.71 3.43
C ALA A 80 11.09 6.54 4.48
N SER A 81 9.98 6.00 4.99
CA SER A 81 9.13 6.70 5.95
C SER A 81 9.76 6.83 7.34
N LYS A 82 10.80 6.05 7.62
CA LYS A 82 11.43 6.00 8.95
C LYS A 82 10.46 5.59 10.06
N ILE A 83 9.40 4.86 9.70
CA ILE A 83 8.38 4.41 10.65
C ILE A 83 8.96 3.39 11.63
N ASN A 84 8.54 3.47 12.88
CA ASN A 84 8.85 2.45 13.89
C ASN A 84 7.77 2.48 14.96
N SER A 85 7.80 1.48 15.85
CA SER A 85 6.75 1.30 16.86
C SER A 85 6.65 2.43 17.87
N LYS A 86 7.67 3.28 17.98
CA LYS A 86 7.67 4.40 18.93
C LYS A 86 7.14 5.69 18.32
N ARG A 87 6.96 5.74 17.01
CA ARG A 87 6.49 6.93 16.30
C ARG A 87 5.00 6.84 16.05
N ILE A 88 4.23 7.20 17.06
CA ILE A 88 2.78 7.02 17.04
C ILE A 88 2.12 7.74 15.87
N MET A 89 2.52 8.99 15.60
CA MET A 89 1.91 9.73 14.49
C MET A 89 2.23 9.09 13.14
N ALA A 90 3.44 8.57 12.97
CA ALA A 90 3.80 7.86 11.74
C ALA A 90 2.93 6.60 11.57
N LEU A 91 2.72 5.86 12.65
CA LEU A 91 1.84 4.68 12.63
C LEU A 91 0.40 5.06 12.28
N ILE A 92 -0.11 6.13 12.87
CA ILE A 92 -1.47 6.61 12.59
C ILE A 92 -1.60 6.94 11.10
N VAL A 93 -0.65 7.69 10.56
CA VAL A 93 -0.67 8.07 9.14
C VAL A 93 -0.60 6.84 8.25
N PHE A 94 0.24 5.88 8.60
CA PHE A 94 0.33 4.61 7.87
C PHE A 94 -1.03 3.89 7.83
N PHE A 95 -1.71 3.77 8.99
CA PHE A 95 -3.01 3.12 9.05
C PHE A 95 -4.10 3.92 8.34
N ILE A 96 -3.99 5.25 8.33
CA ILE A 96 -4.90 6.08 7.52
C ILE A 96 -4.71 5.77 6.04
N GLY A 97 -3.48 5.56 5.58
CA GLY A 97 -3.20 5.14 4.21
C GLY A 97 -3.88 3.81 3.88
N ILE A 98 -3.81 2.85 4.80
CA ILE A 98 -4.50 1.56 4.64
C ILE A 98 -6.00 1.78 4.53
N LEU A 99 -6.57 2.58 5.42
CA LEU A 99 -8.01 2.84 5.43
C LEU A 99 -8.46 3.51 4.14
N CYS A 100 -7.76 4.55 3.70
CA CYS A 100 -8.11 5.28 2.49
C CYS A 100 -8.06 4.38 1.26
N MET A 101 -7.00 3.61 1.11
CA MET A 101 -6.88 2.70 -0.03
C MET A 101 -7.94 1.60 0.03
N SER A 102 -8.21 1.05 1.23
CA SER A 102 -9.25 0.02 1.39
C SER A 102 -10.61 0.54 0.96
N ALA A 103 -10.97 1.76 1.35
CA ALA A 103 -12.23 2.39 0.96
C ALA A 103 -12.28 2.62 -0.56
N MET A 104 -11.19 3.14 -1.14
CA MET A 104 -11.12 3.37 -2.57
C MET A 104 -11.30 2.08 -3.37
N LEU A 105 -10.61 1.02 -2.97
CA LEU A 105 -10.70 -0.26 -3.67
C LEU A 105 -12.09 -0.86 -3.52
N SER A 106 -12.67 -0.79 -2.32
CA SER A 106 -14.00 -1.30 -2.05
C SER A 106 -15.04 -0.66 -2.96
N ILE A 107 -14.98 0.66 -3.10
CA ILE A 107 -15.91 1.40 -3.94
C ILE A 107 -15.58 1.21 -5.42
N GLY A 108 -14.29 1.31 -5.76
CA GLY A 108 -13.85 1.25 -7.15
C GLY A 108 -14.12 -0.09 -7.82
N PHE A 109 -14.07 -1.19 -7.06
CA PHE A 109 -14.29 -2.52 -7.63
C PHE A 109 -15.74 -3.00 -7.54
N MET A 110 -16.65 -2.17 -7.07
CA MET A 110 -18.08 -2.54 -7.08
C MET A 110 -18.59 -2.80 -8.50
N ASP A 111 -18.02 -2.10 -9.48
CA ASP A 111 -18.44 -2.20 -10.88
C ASP A 111 -17.52 -3.08 -11.73
N LYS A 112 -16.64 -3.87 -11.10
CA LYS A 112 -15.71 -4.69 -11.87
C LYS A 112 -16.45 -5.73 -12.70
N ALA A 113 -15.82 -6.20 -13.78
CA ALA A 113 -16.38 -7.25 -14.62
C ALA A 113 -16.54 -8.54 -13.84
N GLN A 114 -17.53 -9.33 -14.23
CA GLN A 114 -17.76 -10.64 -13.61
C GLN A 114 -16.64 -11.60 -14.01
N MET A 115 -16.23 -12.41 -13.04
CA MET A 115 -15.22 -13.44 -13.28
C MET A 115 -15.83 -14.73 -13.81
#